data_0cb20c0ff3a8ad2efae5915aa5c8f6e7
#
_entry.id   0cb20c0ff3a8ad2efae5915aa5c8f6e7
#
_cell.length_a   1.000
_cell.length_b   1.000
_cell.length_c   1.000
_cell.angle_alpha   90.00
_cell.angle_beta   90.00
_cell.angle_gamma   90.00
#
_symmetry.space_group_name_H-M   'P 1'
#
loop_
_entity.id
_entity.type
_entity.pdbx_description
1 polymer ?
#
loop_
_entity_poly.entity_id
_entity_poly.type
_entity_poly.pdbx_seq_one_letter_code
_entity_poly.pdbx_strand_id
1 'polypeptide(L)' 'MPEIIYKVDLPAFTGRNVPIKEIANAIGKDAQYVRLGLQQGILKFGTAIKVGNSNEFSYYCPDKRVWEETGYFNKEAV' A
#
# COMPACT_ATOMS: atom_id res chain seq x y z
N MET A 1 17.97 -33.89 -12.23
CA MET A 1 17.14 -32.78 -12.66
C MET A 1 17.62 -31.52 -11.95
N PRO A 2 18.04 -30.50 -12.69
CA PRO A 2 18.52 -29.30 -12.01
C PRO A 2 17.36 -28.59 -11.32
N GLU A 3 17.52 -28.35 -10.04
CA GLU A 3 16.57 -27.53 -9.32
C GLU A 3 16.72 -26.08 -9.77
N ILE A 4 15.63 -25.49 -10.23
CA ILE A 4 15.61 -24.09 -10.55
C ILE A 4 15.38 -23.34 -9.24
N ILE A 5 16.44 -22.77 -8.71
CA ILE A 5 16.33 -21.93 -7.52
C ILE A 5 15.98 -20.51 -7.96
N TYR A 6 14.74 -20.10 -7.72
CA TYR A 6 14.35 -18.73 -7.96
C TYR A 6 14.79 -17.91 -6.76
N LYS A 7 15.79 -17.06 -6.98
CA LYS A 7 16.18 -16.10 -5.98
C LYS A 7 15.21 -14.92 -6.10
N VAL A 8 14.23 -14.88 -5.20
CA VAL A 8 13.33 -13.75 -5.12
C VAL A 8 13.88 -12.78 -4.10
N ASP A 9 14.36 -11.64 -4.56
CA ASP A 9 14.81 -10.58 -3.66
C ASP A 9 13.58 -9.85 -3.14
N LEU A 10 13.19 -10.18 -1.92
CA LEU A 10 12.08 -9.51 -1.27
C LEU A 10 12.53 -8.14 -0.75
N PRO A 11 11.67 -7.11 -0.85
CA PRO A 11 11.97 -5.83 -0.23
C PRO A 11 12.13 -5.95 1.28
N ALA A 12 12.91 -5.04 1.86
CA ALA A 12 13.09 -4.98 3.31
C ALA A 12 11.92 -4.23 3.94
N PHE A 13 10.83 -4.93 4.18
CA PHE A 13 9.62 -4.32 4.75
C PHE A 13 9.84 -3.86 6.18
N THR A 14 9.36 -2.66 6.50
CA THR A 14 9.49 -2.05 7.82
C THR A 14 8.14 -1.89 8.51
N GLY A 15 7.04 -2.13 7.83
CA GLY A 15 5.70 -1.82 8.33
C GLY A 15 5.34 -0.36 8.20
N ARG A 16 6.11 0.40 7.42
CA ARG A 16 5.88 1.82 7.21
C ARG A 16 4.50 2.07 6.60
N ASN A 17 3.80 3.07 7.11
CA ASN A 17 2.56 3.51 6.50
C ASN A 17 2.89 4.30 5.23
N VAL A 18 2.53 3.76 4.07
CA VAL A 18 2.80 4.40 2.79
C VAL A 18 1.78 5.52 2.56
N PRO A 19 2.24 6.77 2.30
CA PRO A 19 1.30 7.87 2.08
C PRO A 19 0.38 7.63 0.87
N ILE A 20 -0.83 8.11 0.97
CA ILE A 20 -1.84 7.95 -0.09
C ILE A 20 -1.34 8.51 -1.43
N LYS A 21 -0.70 9.67 -1.43
CA LYS A 21 -0.16 10.28 -2.65
C LYS A 21 0.90 9.41 -3.31
N GLU A 22 1.74 8.78 -2.50
CA GLU A 22 2.80 7.91 -3.01
C GLU A 22 2.20 6.69 -3.71
N ILE A 23 1.17 6.10 -3.10
CA ILE A 23 0.46 4.96 -3.69
C ILE A 23 -0.22 5.37 -4.99
N ALA A 24 -0.93 6.50 -4.97
CA ALA A 24 -1.64 7.01 -6.14
C ALA A 24 -0.69 7.21 -7.32
N ASN A 25 0.48 7.80 -7.07
CA ASN A 25 1.50 7.97 -8.12
C ASN A 25 1.99 6.63 -8.65
N ALA A 26 2.18 5.66 -7.76
CA ALA A 26 2.70 4.35 -8.15
C ALA A 26 1.73 3.58 -9.04
N ILE A 27 0.43 3.70 -8.79
CA ILE A 27 -0.60 2.97 -9.55
C ILE A 27 -1.21 3.79 -10.69
N GLY A 28 -0.76 5.04 -10.86
CA GLY A 28 -1.26 5.91 -11.94
C GLY A 28 -2.67 6.42 -11.74
N LYS A 29 -3.09 6.60 -10.50
CA LYS A 29 -4.40 7.11 -10.13
C LYS A 29 -4.24 8.37 -9.28
N ASP A 30 -5.34 9.08 -9.02
CA ASP A 30 -5.26 10.22 -8.11
C ASP A 30 -5.48 9.79 -6.65
N ALA A 31 -5.17 10.69 -5.74
CA ALA A 31 -5.27 10.39 -4.30
C ALA A 31 -6.72 10.12 -3.88
N GLN A 32 -7.69 10.77 -4.52
CA GLN A 32 -9.11 10.57 -4.21
C GLN A 32 -9.56 9.15 -4.54
N TYR A 33 -9.08 8.60 -5.66
CA TYR A 33 -9.37 7.22 -6.04
C TYR A 33 -8.91 6.25 -4.93
N VAL A 34 -7.70 6.47 -4.41
CA VAL A 34 -7.14 5.60 -3.36
C VAL A 34 -7.96 5.74 -2.08
N ARG A 35 -8.27 6.96 -1.66
CA ARG A 35 -9.07 7.19 -0.44
C ARG A 35 -10.43 6.52 -0.52
N LEU A 36 -11.15 6.75 -1.61
CA LEU A 36 -12.49 6.17 -1.79
C LEU A 36 -12.45 4.66 -1.88
N GLY A 37 -11.47 4.11 -2.59
CA GLY A 37 -11.32 2.66 -2.71
C GLY A 37 -11.05 1.99 -1.38
N LEU A 38 -10.26 2.63 -0.51
CA LEU A 38 -9.99 2.11 0.84
C LEU A 38 -11.22 2.24 1.74
N GLN A 39 -11.94 3.36 1.66
CA GLN A 39 -13.16 3.56 2.45
C GLN A 39 -14.24 2.54 2.09
N GLN A 40 -14.34 2.17 0.83
CA GLN A 40 -15.32 1.20 0.35
C GLN A 40 -14.87 -0.25 0.46
N GLY A 41 -13.63 -0.48 0.91
CA GLY A 41 -13.09 -1.83 1.03
C GLY A 41 -12.78 -2.51 -0.30
N ILE A 42 -12.72 -1.75 -1.39
CA ILE A 42 -12.41 -2.28 -2.73
C ILE A 42 -10.90 -2.48 -2.88
N LEU A 43 -10.10 -1.51 -2.42
CA LEU A 43 -8.65 -1.64 -2.43
C LEU A 43 -8.19 -2.36 -1.18
N LYS A 44 -7.38 -3.41 -1.36
CA LYS A 44 -7.03 -4.35 -0.29
C LYS A 44 -5.65 -4.11 0.33
N PHE A 45 -4.95 -3.07 -0.09
CA PHE A 45 -3.59 -2.82 0.40
C PHE A 45 -3.53 -1.97 1.68
N GLY A 46 -4.68 -1.65 2.26
CA GLY A 46 -4.70 -0.88 3.49
C GLY A 46 -6.08 -0.79 4.10
N THR A 47 -6.19 0.02 5.13
CA THR A 47 -7.45 0.24 5.85
C THR A 47 -7.76 1.73 5.92
N ALA A 48 -9.05 2.05 5.99
CA ALA A 48 -9.56 3.38 6.24
C ALA A 48 -10.49 3.33 7.44
N ILE A 49 -10.16 4.09 8.47
CA ILE A 49 -10.94 4.11 9.71
C ILE A 49 -11.43 5.53 9.96
N LYS A 50 -12.74 5.66 10.17
CA LYS A 50 -13.33 6.94 10.50
C LYS A 50 -12.91 7.36 11.91
N VAL A 51 -12.43 8.59 12.03
CA VAL A 51 -11.91 9.11 13.30
C VAL A 51 -13.04 9.82 14.05
N GLY A 52 -13.50 9.22 15.15
CA GLY A 52 -14.53 9.80 16.00
C GLY A 52 -15.82 10.10 15.27
N ASN A 53 -16.40 11.28 15.53
CA ASN A 53 -17.63 11.75 14.89
C ASN A 53 -17.37 12.64 13.68
N SER A 54 -16.11 12.81 13.26
CA SER A 54 -15.78 13.63 12.10
C SER A 54 -15.95 12.85 10.81
N ASN A 55 -15.96 13.58 9.68
CA ASN A 55 -15.95 12.94 8.36
C ASN A 55 -14.54 12.59 7.89
N GLU A 56 -13.56 12.70 8.77
CA GLU A 56 -12.18 12.39 8.45
C GLU A 56 -11.89 10.91 8.63
N PHE A 57 -11.03 10.39 7.76
CA PHE A 57 -10.55 9.00 7.82
C PHE A 57 -9.06 8.98 8.09
N SER A 58 -8.63 8.02 8.89
CA SER A 58 -7.24 7.67 9.06
C SER A 58 -6.92 6.48 8.16
N TYR A 59 -5.85 6.57 7.39
CA TYR A 59 -5.46 5.53 6.44
C TYR A 59 -4.19 4.85 6.92
N TYR A 60 -4.20 3.53 6.89
CA TYR A 60 -3.02 2.74 7.19
C TYR A 60 -2.77 1.76 6.07
N CYS A 61 -1.68 1.97 5.34
CA CYS A 61 -1.30 1.15 4.19
C CYS A 61 0.12 0.62 4.43
N PRO A 62 0.27 -0.53 5.12
CA PRO A 62 1.60 -1.05 5.41
C PRO A 62 2.34 -1.39 4.11
N ASP A 63 3.64 -1.11 4.09
CA ASP A 63 4.47 -1.24 2.89
C ASP A 63 4.40 -2.65 2.28
N LYS A 64 4.35 -3.68 3.09
CA LYS A 64 4.24 -5.06 2.62
C LYS A 64 2.92 -5.30 1.87
N ARG A 65 1.79 -4.81 2.41
CA ARG A 65 0.49 -4.96 1.77
C ARG A 65 0.42 -4.21 0.45
N VAL A 66 0.96 -2.99 0.43
CA VAL A 66 1.02 -2.20 -0.80
C VAL A 66 1.83 -2.94 -1.86
N TRP A 67 2.98 -3.52 -1.48
CA TRP A 67 3.80 -4.29 -2.41
C TRP A 67 3.09 -5.54 -2.91
N GLU A 68 2.41 -6.28 -2.04
CA GLU A 68 1.70 -7.49 -2.42
C GLU A 68 0.59 -7.22 -3.43
N GLU A 69 -0.11 -6.10 -3.30
CA GLU A 69 -1.25 -5.75 -4.16
C GLU A 69 -0.87 -4.95 -5.39
N THR A 70 0.19 -4.13 -5.31
CA THR A 70 0.55 -3.21 -6.39
C THR A 70 1.93 -3.46 -6.99
N GLY A 71 2.78 -4.20 -6.30
CA GLY A 71 4.17 -4.39 -6.70
C GLY A 71 5.08 -3.21 -6.37
N TYR A 72 4.55 -2.19 -5.74
CA TYR A 72 5.31 -0.97 -5.44
C TYR A 72 6.02 -1.06 -4.09
N PHE A 73 7.30 -0.68 -4.08
CA PHE A 73 8.08 -0.54 -2.85
C PHE A 73 9.12 0.56 -3.03
N ASN A 74 9.15 1.49 -2.09
CA ASN A 74 10.13 2.59 -2.11
C ASN A 74 11.37 2.19 -1.31
N LYS A 75 12.44 1.81 -1.99
CA LYS A 75 13.69 1.38 -1.37
C LYS A 75 14.39 2.49 -0.61
N GLU A 76 14.15 3.73 -0.97
CA GLU A 76 14.81 4.89 -0.38
C GLU A 76 14.12 5.37 0.90
N ALA A 77 12.92 4.89 1.19
CA ALA A 77 12.15 5.29 2.36
C ALA A 77 12.48 4.48 3.62
N VAL A 78 13.49 3.63 3.58
CA VAL A 78 13.92 2.79 4.70
C VAL A 78 14.93 3.52 5.57
#